data_af64ba4cfb6122f526960d8d5a0656dd
#
_entry.id   af64ba4cfb6122f526960d8d5a0656dd
#
_cell.length_a   1.000
_cell.length_b   1.000
_cell.length_c   1.000
_cell.angle_alpha   90.00
_cell.angle_beta   90.00
_cell.angle_gamma   90.00
#
_symmetry.space_group_name_H-M   'P 1'
#
loop_
_entity.id
_entity.type
_entity.pdbx_description
1 polymer ?
#
loop_
_entity_poly.entity_id
_entity_poly.type
_entity_poly.pdbx_seq_one_letter_code
_entity_poly.pdbx_strand_id
1 'polypeptide(L)'
;MLLRPRPRTTAHDAVAYLASACDGAHRRDGHGFNIDHVERGHRLARASRWSRRDRRAAHRLIRYYRRQLTAAGFDVDALLAGRRPSGRSRRRRRMNPPQWAADPTGLHAWRYWNGERWTDEVAAVRGARPR
;
A
#
# COMPACT_ATOMS: atom_id res chain seq x y z
N MET A 1 -19.69 25.42 -20.90
CA MET A 1 -19.05 24.09 -20.74
C MET A 1 -18.50 24.01 -19.33
N LEU A 2 -19.19 23.35 -18.43
CA LEU A 2 -18.74 23.17 -17.05
C LEU A 2 -17.61 22.15 -17.06
N LEU A 3 -16.38 22.61 -16.83
CA LEU A 3 -15.26 21.74 -16.54
C LEU A 3 -15.60 20.93 -15.29
N ARG A 4 -15.85 19.64 -15.46
CA ARG A 4 -15.92 18.72 -14.33
C ARG A 4 -14.61 18.86 -13.55
N PRO A 5 -14.65 19.14 -12.25
CA PRO A 5 -13.44 19.15 -11.46
C PRO A 5 -12.74 17.80 -11.65
N ARG A 6 -11.48 17.83 -11.99
CA ARG A 6 -10.67 16.61 -12.08
C ARG A 6 -10.81 15.87 -10.75
N PRO A 7 -11.05 14.55 -10.76
CA PRO A 7 -11.10 13.80 -9.52
C PRO A 7 -9.78 14.05 -8.77
N ARG A 8 -9.89 14.54 -7.56
CA ARG A 8 -8.77 14.77 -6.66
C ARG A 8 -8.28 13.39 -6.21
N THR A 9 -7.25 12.89 -6.86
CA THR A 9 -6.92 11.46 -6.86
C THR A 9 -5.66 11.11 -6.08
N THR A 10 -4.92 12.11 -5.60
CA THR A 10 -3.65 11.84 -4.90
C THR A 10 -3.72 12.14 -3.41
N ALA A 11 -2.93 11.42 -2.62
CA ALA A 11 -2.78 11.70 -1.20
C ALA A 11 -2.23 13.12 -0.94
N HIS A 12 -1.39 13.62 -1.85
CA HIS A 12 -0.88 14.99 -1.78
C HIS A 12 -2.00 16.01 -1.93
N ASP A 13 -2.93 15.80 -2.87
CA ASP A 13 -4.08 16.68 -3.08
C ASP A 13 -4.99 16.74 -1.85
N ALA A 14 -5.19 15.59 -1.18
CA ALA A 14 -5.97 15.50 0.04
C ALA A 14 -5.34 16.32 1.18
N VAL A 15 -4.03 16.18 1.37
CA VAL A 15 -3.29 16.95 2.40
C VAL A 15 -3.28 18.45 2.05
N ALA A 16 -3.09 18.81 0.77
CA ALA A 16 -3.15 20.18 0.31
C ALA A 16 -4.53 20.81 0.52
N TYR A 17 -5.60 20.04 0.31
CA TYR A 17 -6.96 20.50 0.60
C TYR A 17 -7.14 20.80 2.10
N LEU A 18 -6.72 19.88 2.98
CA LEU A 18 -6.78 20.11 4.43
C LEU A 18 -5.98 21.34 4.86
N ALA A 19 -4.82 21.56 4.24
CA ALA A 19 -3.99 22.73 4.49
C ALA A 19 -4.67 24.03 4.02
N SER A 20 -5.37 24.00 2.87
CA SER A 20 -6.09 25.16 2.35
C SER A 20 -7.34 25.52 3.17
N ALA A 21 -7.98 24.52 3.77
CA ALA A 21 -9.12 24.71 4.65
C ALA A 21 -8.72 25.06 6.09
N CYS A 22 -7.43 24.98 6.43
CA CYS A 22 -6.93 25.20 7.77
C CYS A 22 -6.67 26.70 8.01
N ASP A 23 -7.30 27.24 9.04
CA ASP A 23 -7.09 28.62 9.51
C ASP A 23 -6.04 28.71 10.64
N GLY A 24 -5.18 27.70 10.78
CA GLY A 24 -4.20 27.60 11.86
C GLY A 24 -4.80 27.08 13.16
N ALA A 25 -5.94 26.38 13.07
CA ALA A 25 -6.71 25.85 14.20
C ALA A 25 -7.26 26.92 15.18
N HIS A 26 -7.45 28.17 14.67
CA HIS A 26 -8.04 29.25 15.46
C HIS A 26 -9.54 29.06 15.72
N ARG A 27 -10.25 28.40 14.81
CA ARG A 27 -11.66 28.06 14.95
C ARG A 27 -11.84 26.57 15.17
N ARG A 28 -12.72 26.22 16.11
CA ARG A 28 -13.11 24.82 16.35
C ARG A 28 -14.29 24.45 15.45
N ASP A 29 -14.17 24.71 14.17
CA ASP A 29 -15.24 24.46 13.20
C ASP A 29 -15.15 23.08 12.52
N GLY A 30 -14.13 22.29 12.88
CA GLY A 30 -13.91 20.94 12.30
C GLY A 30 -13.39 20.96 10.88
N HIS A 31 -12.94 22.12 10.38
CA HIS A 31 -12.33 22.26 9.06
C HIS A 31 -10.81 22.39 9.14
N GLY A 32 -10.10 21.72 8.23
CA GLY A 32 -8.65 21.72 8.19
C GLY A 32 -8.02 20.87 9.30
N PHE A 33 -6.80 21.22 9.68
CA PHE A 33 -6.05 20.52 10.70
C PHE A 33 -6.39 21.02 12.11
N ASN A 34 -6.39 20.11 13.08
CA ASN A 34 -6.38 20.48 14.49
C ASN A 34 -4.98 20.98 14.91
N ILE A 35 -4.88 21.56 16.11
CA ILE A 35 -3.65 22.17 16.62
C ILE A 35 -2.45 21.23 16.60
N ASP A 36 -2.67 19.94 16.89
CA ASP A 36 -1.59 18.93 16.94
C ASP A 36 -1.06 18.55 15.55
N HIS A 37 -1.85 18.79 14.52
CA HIS A 37 -1.54 18.41 13.15
C HIS A 37 -1.19 19.56 12.21
N VAL A 38 -1.43 20.81 12.62
CA VAL A 38 -1.23 22.03 11.79
C VAL A 38 0.17 22.06 11.18
N GLU A 39 1.20 22.04 12.00
CA GLU A 39 2.58 22.17 11.54
C GLU A 39 2.98 21.03 10.60
N ARG A 40 2.67 19.82 10.98
CA ARG A 40 2.98 18.63 10.17
C ARG A 40 2.21 18.61 8.86
N GLY A 41 0.92 18.95 8.91
CA GLY A 41 0.06 18.98 7.74
C GLY A 41 0.50 20.02 6.72
N HIS A 42 0.81 21.23 7.17
CA HIS A 42 1.32 22.29 6.28
C HIS A 42 2.69 21.95 5.69
N ARG A 43 3.58 21.35 6.48
CA ARG A 43 4.87 20.87 5.99
C ARG A 43 4.72 19.85 4.87
N LEU A 44 3.83 18.88 5.05
CA LEU A 44 3.55 17.85 4.03
C LEU A 44 2.91 18.44 2.78
N ALA A 45 2.00 19.43 2.94
CA ALA A 45 1.35 20.08 1.81
C ALA A 45 2.33 20.90 0.95
N ARG A 46 3.35 21.50 1.56
CA ARG A 46 4.38 22.29 0.87
C ARG A 46 5.48 21.46 0.24
N ALA A 47 5.69 20.22 0.72
CA ALA A 47 6.75 19.37 0.21
C ALA A 47 6.45 18.91 -1.21
N SER A 48 7.36 19.14 -2.16
CA SER A 48 7.24 18.67 -3.54
C SER A 48 7.42 17.17 -3.68
N ARG A 49 8.16 16.55 -2.75
CA ARG A 49 8.41 15.11 -2.69
C ARG A 49 8.27 14.61 -1.25
N TRP A 50 7.66 13.46 -1.12
CA TRP A 50 7.52 12.80 0.16
C TRP A 50 8.48 11.62 0.29
N SER A 51 9.18 11.58 1.42
CA SER A 51 9.89 10.39 1.88
C SER A 51 8.91 9.27 2.27
N ARG A 52 9.39 8.08 2.50
CA ARG A 52 8.56 6.98 3.04
C ARG A 52 7.90 7.36 4.38
N ARG A 53 8.62 8.11 5.22
CA ARG A 53 8.13 8.60 6.50
C ARG A 53 7.00 9.61 6.31
N ASP A 54 7.17 10.53 5.36
CA ASP A 54 6.16 11.54 5.03
C ASP A 54 4.89 10.90 4.50
N ARG A 55 5.00 9.92 3.63
CA ARG A 55 3.85 9.17 3.12
C ARG A 55 3.07 8.47 4.23
N ARG A 56 3.76 7.85 5.18
CA ARG A 56 3.11 7.23 6.34
C ARG A 56 2.40 8.26 7.21
N ALA A 57 3.01 9.43 7.42
CA ALA A 57 2.42 10.53 8.16
C ALA A 57 1.18 11.08 7.43
N ALA A 58 1.28 11.31 6.13
CA ALA A 58 0.15 11.74 5.29
C ALA A 58 -1.01 10.75 5.34
N HIS A 59 -0.76 9.46 5.24
CA HIS A 59 -1.81 8.43 5.35
C HIS A 59 -2.50 8.43 6.72
N ARG A 60 -1.77 8.68 7.81
CA ARG A 60 -2.38 8.83 9.13
C ARG A 60 -3.29 10.03 9.21
N LEU A 61 -2.87 11.17 8.64
CA LEU A 61 -3.71 12.35 8.55
C LEU A 61 -4.96 12.12 7.70
N ILE A 62 -4.83 11.50 6.55
CA ILE A 62 -5.97 11.16 5.68
C ILE A 62 -6.98 10.27 6.41
N ARG A 63 -6.55 9.29 7.17
CA ARG A 63 -7.44 8.46 8.00
C ARG A 63 -8.13 9.26 9.09
N TYR A 64 -7.39 10.12 9.78
CA TYR A 64 -7.92 10.94 10.86
C TYR A 64 -8.99 11.91 10.36
N TYR A 65 -8.75 12.54 9.21
CA TYR A 65 -9.67 13.50 8.59
C TYR A 65 -10.62 12.88 7.54
N ARG A 66 -10.83 11.59 7.60
CA ARG A 66 -11.64 10.83 6.62
C ARG A 66 -12.99 11.47 6.37
N ARG A 67 -13.74 11.84 7.42
CA ARG A 67 -15.07 12.43 7.27
C ARG A 67 -15.04 13.74 6.49
N GLN A 68 -14.08 14.58 6.81
CA GLN A 68 -13.89 15.87 6.19
C GLN A 68 -13.50 15.73 4.71
N LEU A 69 -12.60 14.83 4.40
CA LEU A 69 -12.16 14.54 3.04
C LEU A 69 -13.27 13.92 2.20
N THR A 70 -14.05 13.01 2.75
CA THR A 70 -15.20 12.41 2.06
C THR A 70 -16.27 13.45 1.76
N ALA A 71 -16.57 14.35 2.70
CA ALA A 71 -17.49 15.47 2.48
C ALA A 71 -17.00 16.43 1.37
N ALA A 72 -15.69 16.56 1.20
CA ALA A 72 -15.08 17.37 0.15
C ALA A 72 -15.00 16.65 -1.23
N GLY A 73 -15.46 15.42 -1.33
CA GLY A 73 -15.49 14.64 -2.57
C GLY A 73 -14.25 13.81 -2.85
N PHE A 74 -13.39 13.57 -1.85
CA PHE A 74 -12.27 12.64 -1.99
C PHE A 74 -12.73 11.21 -1.75
N ASP A 75 -12.29 10.29 -2.59
CA ASP A 75 -12.41 8.85 -2.34
C ASP A 75 -11.25 8.40 -1.42
N VAL A 76 -11.50 8.45 -0.12
CA VAL A 76 -10.50 8.13 0.89
C VAL A 76 -10.08 6.66 0.84
N ASP A 77 -10.99 5.76 0.53
CA ASP A 77 -10.66 4.34 0.41
C ASP A 77 -9.75 4.07 -0.78
N ALA A 78 -9.97 4.72 -1.91
CA ALA A 78 -9.08 4.68 -3.06
C ALA A 78 -7.71 5.31 -2.76
N LEU A 79 -7.68 6.43 -2.04
CA LEU A 79 -6.42 7.08 -1.63
C LEU A 79 -5.58 6.18 -0.71
N LEU A 80 -6.22 5.47 0.21
CA LEU A 80 -5.55 4.56 1.14
C LEU A 80 -5.20 3.22 0.48
N ALA A 81 -6.03 2.75 -0.45
CA ALA A 81 -5.81 1.50 -1.19
C ALA A 81 -4.84 1.69 -2.37
N GLY A 82 -4.80 2.84 -2.99
CA GLY A 82 -3.84 3.22 -4.04
C GLY A 82 -2.39 3.18 -3.58
N ARG A 83 -2.20 3.09 -2.29
CA ARG A 83 -1.02 2.49 -1.72
C ARG A 83 -1.08 0.98 -1.95
N ARG A 84 -0.84 0.54 -3.16
CA ARG A 84 -0.24 -0.78 -3.31
C ARG A 84 0.90 -0.82 -2.31
N PRO A 85 0.99 -1.83 -1.43
CA PRO A 85 2.22 -2.06 -0.71
C PRO A 85 3.30 -2.15 -1.79
N SER A 86 4.00 -1.01 -1.99
CA SER A 86 5.10 -0.95 -2.91
C SER A 86 6.09 -1.99 -2.45
N GLY A 87 6.32 -3.00 -3.24
CA GLY A 87 7.42 -3.89 -3.07
C GLY A 87 7.26 -5.10 -2.17
N ARG A 88 6.10 -5.38 -1.56
CA ARG A 88 5.63 -6.72 -1.79
C ARG A 88 4.83 -6.63 -3.10
N SER A 89 5.54 -6.37 -4.23
CA SER A 89 5.21 -7.26 -5.29
C SER A 89 4.86 -8.54 -4.53
N ARG A 90 3.66 -9.00 -4.59
CA ARG A 90 3.62 -10.42 -4.81
C ARG A 90 4.79 -10.56 -5.76
N ARG A 91 6.00 -10.83 -5.26
CA ARG A 91 6.84 -11.70 -6.02
C ARG A 91 5.78 -12.69 -6.41
N ARG A 92 5.29 -12.54 -7.64
CA ARG A 92 4.69 -13.69 -8.24
C ARG A 92 5.65 -14.73 -7.73
N ARG A 93 5.23 -15.45 -6.69
CA ARG A 93 5.96 -16.64 -6.32
C ARG A 93 6.21 -17.14 -7.69
N ARG A 94 7.43 -17.05 -8.17
CA ARG A 94 7.74 -17.70 -9.42
C ARG A 94 7.23 -19.06 -9.09
N MET A 95 6.01 -19.34 -9.55
CA MET A 95 5.41 -20.63 -9.34
C MET A 95 6.40 -21.45 -10.09
N ASN A 96 7.32 -22.05 -9.32
CA ASN A 96 8.26 -22.96 -9.94
C ASN A 96 7.37 -23.89 -10.72
N PRO A 97 7.55 -24.01 -12.04
CA PRO A 97 6.71 -24.90 -12.82
C PRO A 97 6.75 -26.28 -12.17
N PRO A 98 5.74 -27.12 -12.37
CA PRO A 98 5.75 -28.49 -11.89
C PRO A 98 7.10 -29.14 -12.21
N GLN A 99 7.77 -29.66 -11.19
CA GLN A 99 9.12 -30.23 -11.35
C GLN A 99 9.52 -31.07 -10.15
N TRP A 100 10.45 -31.99 -10.38
CA TRP A 100 11.15 -32.69 -9.31
C TRP A 100 12.19 -31.77 -8.69
N ALA A 101 12.19 -31.67 -7.38
CA ALA A 101 13.17 -30.90 -6.63
C ALA A 101 13.59 -31.65 -5.36
N ALA A 102 14.65 -31.18 -4.71
CA ALA A 102 15.11 -31.77 -3.46
C ALA A 102 13.97 -31.76 -2.42
N ASP A 103 13.76 -32.89 -1.74
CA ASP A 103 12.71 -32.99 -0.72
C ASP A 103 12.98 -32.04 0.44
N PRO A 104 12.10 -31.07 0.71
CA PRO A 104 12.28 -30.12 1.80
C PRO A 104 12.21 -30.77 3.19
N THR A 105 11.62 -31.97 3.30
CA THR A 105 11.57 -32.74 4.57
C THR A 105 12.84 -33.47 4.86
N GLY A 106 13.71 -33.68 3.85
CA GLY A 106 14.95 -34.45 3.97
C GLY A 106 14.78 -35.95 4.12
N LEU A 107 13.54 -36.47 4.06
CA LEU A 107 13.24 -37.89 4.18
C LEU A 107 13.52 -38.66 2.89
N HIS A 108 13.42 -37.99 1.75
CA HIS A 108 13.64 -38.54 0.42
C HIS A 108 14.62 -37.68 -0.36
N ALA A 109 15.23 -38.22 -1.42
CA ALA A 109 16.14 -37.40 -2.24
C ALA A 109 15.38 -36.37 -3.07
N TRP A 110 14.25 -36.72 -3.64
CA TRP A 110 13.45 -35.89 -4.51
C TRP A 110 11.96 -35.99 -4.15
N ARG A 111 11.27 -34.86 -4.31
CA ARG A 111 9.82 -34.76 -4.20
C ARG A 111 9.28 -33.93 -5.36
N TYR A 112 8.09 -34.28 -5.83
CA TYR A 112 7.45 -33.59 -6.92
C TYR A 112 6.70 -32.34 -6.45
N TRP A 113 6.96 -31.25 -7.11
CA TRP A 113 6.25 -29.97 -6.96
C TRP A 113 5.26 -29.81 -8.12
N ASN A 114 3.96 -29.66 -7.85
CA ASN A 114 2.91 -29.56 -8.87
C ASN A 114 2.64 -28.11 -9.35
N GLY A 115 3.43 -27.13 -8.92
CA GLY A 115 3.23 -25.70 -9.20
C GLY A 115 2.54 -24.96 -8.05
N GLU A 116 1.86 -25.64 -7.13
CA GLU A 116 1.14 -25.04 -6.01
C GLU A 116 1.61 -25.56 -4.66
N ARG A 117 1.88 -26.86 -4.57
CA ARG A 117 2.29 -27.55 -3.34
C ARG A 117 3.19 -28.75 -3.63
N TRP A 118 3.87 -29.19 -2.59
CA TRP A 118 4.59 -30.45 -2.62
C TRP A 118 3.59 -31.60 -2.60
N THR A 119 3.80 -32.57 -3.48
CA THR A 119 2.98 -33.77 -3.55
C THR A 119 3.57 -34.94 -2.72
N ASP A 120 2.84 -36.01 -2.59
CA ASP A 120 3.34 -37.26 -1.94
C ASP A 120 4.21 -38.09 -2.88
N GLU A 121 4.39 -37.65 -4.12
CA GLU A 121 5.29 -38.31 -5.06
C GLU A 121 6.75 -38.03 -4.68
N VAL A 122 7.46 -39.10 -4.33
CA VAL A 122 8.84 -39.08 -3.87
C VAL A 122 9.70 -40.05 -4.64
N ALA A 123 10.97 -39.71 -4.84
CA ALA A 123 11.96 -40.58 -5.46
C ALA A 123 13.15 -40.77 -4.51
N ALA A 124 13.51 -42.03 -4.28
CA ALA A 124 14.56 -42.40 -3.32
C ALA A 124 15.99 -42.44 -3.92
N VAL A 125 16.12 -42.27 -5.23
CA VAL A 125 17.42 -42.50 -5.90
C VAL A 125 18.32 -41.28 -5.71
N ARG A 126 19.36 -41.44 -4.93
CA ARG A 126 20.47 -40.49 -4.86
C ARG A 126 21.24 -40.56 -6.19
N GLY A 127 21.29 -39.46 -6.91
CA GLY A 127 22.21 -39.30 -8.06
C GLY A 127 21.57 -39.05 -9.42
N ALA A 128 20.30 -39.34 -9.63
CA ALA A 128 19.63 -39.03 -10.90
C ALA A 128 18.29 -38.31 -10.62
N ARG A 129 18.11 -37.17 -11.23
CA ARG A 129 16.83 -36.46 -11.23
C ARG A 129 15.81 -37.30 -12.01
N PRO A 130 14.65 -37.64 -11.46
CA PRO A 130 13.58 -38.30 -12.22
C PRO A 130 13.20 -37.43 -13.44
N ARG A 131 12.98 -38.08 -14.55
CA ARG A 131 12.51 -37.40 -15.77
C ARG A 131 11.03 -37.08 -15.69
#